data_b93cf12b99d37b520fbc9d40e3096ef9
#
_entry.id   b93cf12b99d37b520fbc9d40e3096ef9
#
_cell.length_a   1.000
_cell.length_b   1.000
_cell.length_c   1.000
_cell.angle_alpha   90.00
_cell.angle_beta   90.00
_cell.angle_gamma   90.00
#
_symmetry.space_group_name_H-M   'P 1'
#
loop_
_entity.id
_entity.type
_entity.pdbx_description
1 polymer ?
#
loop_
_entity_poly.entity_id
_entity_poly.type
_entity_poly.pdbx_seq_one_letter_code
_entity_poly.pdbx_strand_id
1 'polypeptide(L)'
;EDVRRFFKKFEHLSKDILTVVCYSISKGFTMYGQRVGCMLGITSDKEVAQEFFDVNQMTSRGTWSNINRPAMRTVANIVLDPEKLKRYEEERNCYSRLVEERAGILECEGKAIGLPMLPYMGGFFATIPSDNPKALADELKKENVFLIPVSGGVRIAVCSIPKRQITGLAQRIYDAMKRVGQL
;
A
#
# COMPACT_ATOMS: atom_id res chain seq x y z
N GLU A 1 -7.36 5.88 -13.79
CA GLU A 1 -7.86 7.13 -13.19
C GLU A 1 -6.82 7.68 -12.21
N ASP A 2 -6.53 9.00 -12.28
CA ASP A 2 -5.50 9.62 -11.42
C ASP A 2 -6.00 9.67 -9.96
N VAL A 3 -5.49 8.78 -9.13
CA VAL A 3 -5.85 8.69 -7.70
C VAL A 3 -5.61 10.00 -6.93
N ARG A 4 -4.75 10.89 -7.45
CA ARG A 4 -4.53 12.22 -6.84
C ARG A 4 -5.78 13.10 -6.89
N ARG A 5 -6.68 12.88 -7.84
CA ARG A 5 -7.96 13.59 -7.92
C ARG A 5 -8.89 13.28 -6.75
N PHE A 6 -8.66 12.16 -6.05
CA PHE A 6 -9.43 11.83 -4.86
C PHE A 6 -9.31 12.90 -3.77
N PHE A 7 -8.14 13.53 -3.63
CA PHE A 7 -7.93 14.59 -2.64
C PHE A 7 -8.79 15.82 -2.86
N LYS A 8 -9.26 16.09 -4.10
CA LYS A 8 -10.21 17.18 -4.38
C LYS A 8 -11.55 16.99 -3.68
N LYS A 9 -11.90 15.78 -3.26
CA LYS A 9 -13.12 15.53 -2.50
C LYS A 9 -13.10 16.12 -1.08
N PHE A 10 -11.93 16.51 -0.61
CA PHE A 10 -11.73 17.11 0.71
C PHE A 10 -11.58 18.64 0.64
N GLU A 11 -11.72 19.23 -0.56
CA GLU A 11 -11.76 20.68 -0.74
C GLU A 11 -13.13 21.22 -0.33
N HIS A 12 -13.15 22.42 0.26
CA HIS A 12 -14.38 23.15 0.61
C HIS A 12 -15.37 22.42 1.54
N LEU A 13 -14.87 21.56 2.40
CA LEU A 13 -15.71 20.93 3.44
C LEU A 13 -16.11 21.95 4.51
N SER A 14 -17.18 21.62 5.27
CA SER A 14 -17.62 22.44 6.43
C SER A 14 -16.45 22.69 7.37
N LYS A 15 -16.47 23.87 8.03
CA LYS A 15 -15.50 24.22 9.08
C LYS A 15 -15.50 23.25 10.26
N ASP A 16 -16.57 22.50 10.44
CA ASP A 16 -16.72 21.50 11.50
C ASP A 16 -16.04 20.17 11.16
N ILE A 17 -15.38 20.08 9.98
CA ILE A 17 -14.70 18.87 9.52
C ILE A 17 -13.19 19.10 9.46
N LEU A 18 -12.46 18.28 10.20
CA LEU A 18 -11.01 18.13 10.06
C LEU A 18 -10.71 16.80 9.36
N THR A 19 -10.19 16.87 8.15
CA THR A 19 -9.71 15.67 7.43
C THR A 19 -8.24 15.48 7.70
N VAL A 20 -7.86 14.30 8.18
CA VAL A 20 -6.45 13.97 8.44
C VAL A 20 -5.94 12.96 7.41
N VAL A 21 -4.93 13.37 6.65
CA VAL A 21 -4.24 12.52 5.67
C VAL A 21 -2.93 12.04 6.26
N CYS A 22 -2.80 10.73 6.44
CA CYS A 22 -1.56 10.10 6.90
C CYS A 22 -0.74 9.65 5.67
N TYR A 23 0.27 10.42 5.32
CA TYR A 23 1.17 10.10 4.22
C TYR A 23 2.40 9.36 4.68
N SER A 24 2.78 8.28 3.99
CA SER A 24 3.97 7.49 4.30
C SER A 24 4.93 7.45 3.11
N ILE A 25 6.22 7.71 3.35
CA ILE A 25 7.27 7.58 2.34
C ILE A 25 7.71 6.13 2.13
N SER A 26 7.23 5.20 2.96
CA SER A 26 7.62 3.78 2.90
C SER A 26 7.40 3.16 1.52
N LYS A 27 6.29 3.52 0.86
CA LYS A 27 5.90 3.00 -0.46
C LYS A 27 6.15 4.05 -1.55
N GLY A 28 5.64 5.27 -1.35
CA GLY A 28 5.73 6.35 -2.34
C GLY A 28 7.16 6.72 -2.73
N PHE A 29 8.11 6.63 -1.81
CA PHE A 29 9.54 6.87 -2.04
C PHE A 29 10.41 5.61 -1.89
N THR A 30 9.81 4.42 -1.81
CA THR A 30 10.52 3.14 -1.60
C THR A 30 11.46 3.13 -0.37
N MET A 31 11.21 4.00 0.59
CA MET A 31 12.04 4.20 1.79
C MET A 31 11.44 3.48 3.02
N TYR A 32 11.06 2.21 2.86
CA TYR A 32 10.33 1.44 3.88
C TYR A 32 11.02 1.40 5.25
N GLY A 33 12.31 1.18 5.28
CA GLY A 33 13.11 1.06 6.51
C GLY A 33 13.31 2.38 7.26
N GLN A 34 13.04 3.53 6.65
CA GLN A 34 13.33 4.84 7.23
C GLN A 34 12.28 5.27 8.28
N ARG A 35 11.11 4.66 8.29
CA ARG A 35 10.03 4.89 9.27
C ARG A 35 9.60 6.35 9.36
N VAL A 36 9.39 7.00 8.20
CA VAL A 36 9.00 8.41 8.08
C VAL A 36 7.69 8.55 7.33
N GLY A 37 6.89 9.48 7.78
CA GLY A 37 5.65 9.93 7.15
C GLY A 37 5.28 11.31 7.67
N CYS A 38 4.15 11.83 7.25
CA CYS A 38 3.58 13.05 7.79
C CYS A 38 2.06 12.95 7.92
N MET A 39 1.51 13.68 8.84
CA MET A 39 0.09 13.95 8.94
C MET A 39 -0.21 15.34 8.39
N LEU A 40 -1.23 15.43 7.54
CA LEU A 40 -1.72 16.67 6.96
C LEU A 40 -3.14 16.89 7.46
N GLY A 41 -3.36 17.94 8.24
CA GLY A 41 -4.69 18.38 8.62
C GLY A 41 -5.25 19.33 7.55
N ILE A 42 -6.43 19.01 7.01
CA ILE A 42 -7.14 19.81 6.01
C ILE A 42 -8.46 20.27 6.64
N THR A 43 -8.58 21.56 6.85
CA THR A 43 -9.80 22.21 7.37
C THR A 43 -9.93 23.61 6.79
N SER A 44 -11.15 24.15 6.74
CA SER A 44 -11.42 25.55 6.39
C SER A 44 -11.31 26.50 7.58
N ASP A 45 -11.16 25.98 8.81
CA ASP A 45 -11.01 26.75 10.02
C ASP A 45 -9.52 26.90 10.41
N LYS A 46 -9.05 28.15 10.49
CA LYS A 46 -7.63 28.43 10.79
C LYS A 46 -7.24 28.11 12.25
N GLU A 47 -8.16 28.26 13.19
CA GLU A 47 -7.90 27.97 14.60
C GLU A 47 -7.74 26.47 14.78
N VAL A 48 -8.63 25.66 14.17
CA VAL A 48 -8.52 24.19 14.15
C VAL A 48 -7.23 23.72 13.46
N ALA A 49 -6.82 24.38 12.37
CA ALA A 49 -5.56 24.05 11.70
C ALA A 49 -4.33 24.32 12.62
N GLN A 50 -4.34 25.44 13.34
CA GLN A 50 -3.28 25.79 14.27
C GLN A 50 -3.26 24.84 15.47
N GLU A 51 -4.40 24.54 16.05
CA GLU A 51 -4.52 23.58 17.16
C GLU A 51 -4.02 22.19 16.77
N PHE A 52 -4.42 21.72 15.58
CA PHE A 52 -3.93 20.44 15.03
C PHE A 52 -2.40 20.42 14.93
N PHE A 53 -1.79 21.51 14.45
CA PHE A 53 -0.34 21.62 14.35
C PHE A 53 0.31 21.60 15.74
N ASP A 54 -0.16 22.40 16.68
CA ASP A 54 0.44 22.57 18.01
C ASP A 54 0.35 21.27 18.84
N VAL A 55 -0.80 20.61 18.84
CA VAL A 55 -1.00 19.33 19.54
C VAL A 55 -0.08 18.25 18.97
N ASN A 56 0.03 18.16 17.67
CA ASN A 56 0.90 17.16 17.05
C ASN A 56 2.38 17.47 17.25
N GLN A 57 2.76 18.74 17.22
CA GLN A 57 4.14 19.17 17.54
C GLN A 57 4.52 18.82 18.96
N MET A 58 3.67 19.12 19.94
CA MET A 58 3.91 18.79 21.34
C MET A 58 3.96 17.28 21.56
N THR A 59 3.04 16.54 21.00
CA THR A 59 3.01 15.08 21.10
C THR A 59 4.25 14.44 20.49
N SER A 60 4.64 14.88 19.31
CA SER A 60 5.86 14.41 18.65
C SER A 60 7.10 14.73 19.49
N ARG A 61 7.17 15.95 20.02
CA ARG A 61 8.28 16.41 20.85
C ARG A 61 8.38 15.62 22.16
N GLY A 62 7.24 15.29 22.78
CA GLY A 62 7.17 14.53 24.02
C GLY A 62 7.45 13.04 23.86
N THR A 63 7.19 12.44 22.68
CA THR A 63 7.35 11.00 22.44
C THR A 63 8.68 10.63 21.79
N TRP A 64 9.05 11.32 20.70
CA TRP A 64 10.25 11.00 19.91
C TRP A 64 11.29 12.10 19.90
N SER A 65 10.93 13.30 20.34
CA SER A 65 11.71 14.52 20.23
C SER A 65 11.90 14.95 18.75
N ASN A 66 12.40 14.09 17.89
CA ASN A 66 12.51 14.31 16.45
C ASN A 66 12.53 12.97 15.69
N ILE A 67 12.18 13.01 14.41
CA ILE A 67 12.19 11.83 13.53
C ILE A 67 13.47 11.81 12.68
N ASN A 68 13.60 10.79 11.82
CA ASN A 68 14.74 10.55 10.96
C ASN A 68 15.01 11.73 10.01
N ARG A 69 15.86 12.67 10.43
CA ARG A 69 16.22 13.87 9.66
C ARG A 69 16.90 13.56 8.31
N PRO A 70 17.83 12.60 8.19
CA PRO A 70 18.39 12.21 6.89
C PRO A 70 17.32 11.83 5.88
N ALA A 71 16.34 11.04 6.26
CA ALA A 71 15.25 10.63 5.36
C ALA A 71 14.38 11.83 4.92
N MET A 72 14.01 12.71 5.85
CA MET A 72 13.29 13.96 5.50
C MET A 72 14.08 14.82 4.52
N ARG A 73 15.37 15.00 4.77
CA ARG A 73 16.23 15.78 3.89
C ARG A 73 16.39 15.17 2.51
N THR A 74 16.47 13.84 2.43
CA THR A 74 16.51 13.13 1.15
C THR A 74 15.25 13.39 0.33
N VAL A 75 14.07 13.25 0.95
CA VAL A 75 12.80 13.56 0.27
C VAL A 75 12.75 15.02 -0.19
N ALA A 76 13.10 15.96 0.69
CA ALA A 76 13.13 17.38 0.34
C ALA A 76 14.09 17.67 -0.83
N ASN A 77 15.29 17.10 -0.81
CA ASN A 77 16.28 17.28 -1.87
C ASN A 77 15.81 16.70 -3.22
N ILE A 78 14.99 15.64 -3.21
CA ILE A 78 14.41 15.09 -4.44
C ILE A 78 13.27 15.99 -4.94
N VAL A 79 12.35 16.34 -4.06
CA VAL A 79 11.11 17.07 -4.44
C VAL A 79 11.38 18.52 -4.85
N LEU A 80 12.38 19.17 -4.23
CA LEU A 80 12.73 20.57 -4.50
C LEU A 80 13.68 20.75 -5.70
N ASP A 81 14.21 19.66 -6.25
CA ASP A 81 15.08 19.68 -7.41
C ASP A 81 14.36 19.04 -8.61
N PRO A 82 13.99 19.82 -9.64
CA PRO A 82 13.20 19.31 -10.77
C PRO A 82 13.87 18.16 -11.52
N GLU A 83 15.19 18.14 -11.65
CA GLU A 83 15.91 17.08 -12.35
C GLU A 83 15.89 15.78 -11.54
N LYS A 84 16.13 15.88 -10.25
CA LYS A 84 16.04 14.71 -9.34
C LYS A 84 14.62 14.18 -9.25
N LEU A 85 13.62 15.06 -9.18
CA LEU A 85 12.22 14.67 -9.16
C LEU A 85 11.84 13.91 -10.43
N LYS A 86 12.21 14.45 -11.61
CA LYS A 86 11.96 13.78 -12.89
C LYS A 86 12.59 12.38 -12.93
N ARG A 87 13.86 12.28 -12.57
CA ARG A 87 14.58 10.99 -12.53
C ARG A 87 13.92 10.01 -11.56
N TYR A 88 13.54 10.48 -10.39
CA TYR A 88 12.81 9.68 -9.41
C TYR A 88 11.47 9.17 -9.96
N GLU A 89 10.70 10.02 -10.65
CA GLU A 89 9.41 9.64 -11.23
C GLU A 89 9.57 8.61 -12.35
N GLU A 90 10.58 8.75 -13.21
CA GLU A 90 10.90 7.78 -14.26
C GLU A 90 11.22 6.40 -13.66
N GLU A 91 12.08 6.37 -12.66
CA GLU A 91 12.48 5.13 -11.97
C GLU A 91 11.30 4.49 -11.23
N ARG A 92 10.54 5.28 -10.48
CA ARG A 92 9.31 4.83 -9.81
C ARG A 92 8.31 4.21 -10.80
N ASN A 93 8.10 4.86 -11.93
CA ASN A 93 7.16 4.38 -12.95
C ASN A 93 7.63 3.05 -13.57
N CYS A 94 8.95 2.83 -13.67
CA CYS A 94 9.49 1.54 -14.10
C CYS A 94 9.11 0.41 -13.13
N TYR A 95 9.30 0.64 -11.83
CA TYR A 95 8.92 -0.35 -10.80
C TYR A 95 7.40 -0.52 -10.66
N SER A 96 6.62 0.54 -10.84
CA SER A 96 5.14 0.43 -10.84
C SER A 96 4.66 -0.50 -11.95
N ARG A 97 5.17 -0.34 -13.18
CA ARG A 97 4.84 -1.24 -14.30
C ARG A 97 5.22 -2.69 -14.01
N LEU A 98 6.35 -2.93 -13.37
CA LEU A 98 6.76 -4.28 -12.98
C LEU A 98 5.77 -4.93 -11.99
N VAL A 99 5.27 -4.15 -11.02
CA VAL A 99 4.27 -4.63 -10.05
C VAL A 99 2.92 -4.88 -10.74
N GLU A 100 2.49 -3.98 -11.62
CA GLU A 100 1.28 -4.13 -12.42
C GLU A 100 1.33 -5.37 -13.32
N GLU A 101 2.46 -5.62 -13.98
CA GLU A 101 2.65 -6.83 -14.79
C GLU A 101 2.50 -8.11 -13.95
N ARG A 102 3.08 -8.14 -12.77
CA ARG A 102 2.97 -9.28 -11.86
C ARG A 102 1.55 -9.51 -11.38
N ALA A 103 0.86 -8.44 -10.99
CA ALA A 103 -0.53 -8.51 -10.59
C ALA A 103 -1.42 -8.97 -11.75
N GLY A 104 -1.19 -8.43 -12.95
CA GLY A 104 -1.93 -8.80 -14.15
C GLY A 104 -1.82 -10.28 -14.50
N ILE A 105 -0.66 -10.91 -14.31
CA ILE A 105 -0.50 -12.37 -14.48
C ILE A 105 -1.42 -13.11 -13.51
N LEU A 106 -1.36 -12.75 -12.22
CA LEU A 106 -2.18 -13.38 -11.17
C LEU A 106 -3.67 -13.21 -11.44
N GLU A 107 -4.11 -12.01 -11.84
CA GLU A 107 -5.52 -11.74 -12.17
C GLU A 107 -5.98 -12.51 -13.42
N CYS A 108 -5.18 -12.54 -14.47
CA CYS A 108 -5.49 -13.25 -15.70
C CYS A 108 -5.64 -14.76 -15.46
N GLU A 109 -4.66 -15.37 -14.78
CA GLU A 109 -4.70 -16.80 -14.44
C GLU A 109 -5.86 -17.09 -13.48
N GLY A 110 -6.06 -16.26 -12.44
CA GLY A 110 -7.14 -16.43 -11.47
C GLY A 110 -8.51 -16.37 -12.12
N LYS A 111 -8.73 -15.40 -13.00
CA LYS A 111 -9.98 -15.26 -13.77
C LYS A 111 -10.24 -16.47 -14.68
N ALA A 112 -9.20 -17.01 -15.32
CA ALA A 112 -9.32 -18.14 -16.22
C ALA A 112 -9.80 -19.43 -15.52
N ILE A 113 -9.47 -19.60 -14.25
CA ILE A 113 -9.82 -20.79 -13.44
C ILE A 113 -10.96 -20.54 -12.44
N GLY A 114 -11.53 -19.32 -12.40
CA GLY A 114 -12.60 -18.97 -11.48
C GLY A 114 -12.13 -18.80 -10.02
N LEU A 115 -10.84 -18.48 -9.78
CA LEU A 115 -10.35 -18.14 -8.44
C LEU A 115 -11.02 -16.85 -7.96
N PRO A 116 -11.72 -16.84 -6.79
CA PRO A 116 -12.26 -15.60 -6.24
C PRO A 116 -11.13 -14.67 -5.85
N MET A 117 -11.20 -13.42 -6.33
CA MET A 117 -10.22 -12.37 -6.02
C MET A 117 -10.95 -11.07 -5.73
N LEU A 118 -10.47 -10.32 -4.73
CA LEU A 118 -10.93 -8.94 -4.57
C LEU A 118 -10.40 -8.09 -5.73
N PRO A 119 -11.17 -7.07 -6.18
CA PRO A 119 -10.73 -6.19 -7.24
C PRO A 119 -9.36 -5.59 -6.94
N TYR A 120 -8.41 -5.77 -7.84
CA TYR A 120 -7.09 -5.17 -7.73
C TYR A 120 -7.07 -3.86 -8.51
N MET A 121 -6.90 -2.75 -7.80
CA MET A 121 -6.87 -1.40 -8.37
C MET A 121 -5.45 -0.82 -8.40
N GLY A 122 -4.45 -1.65 -8.14
CA GLY A 122 -3.05 -1.26 -8.03
C GLY A 122 -2.48 -1.45 -6.62
N GLY A 123 -1.19 -1.15 -6.46
CA GLY A 123 -0.49 -1.26 -5.19
C GLY A 123 0.29 -2.57 -5.02
N PHE A 124 0.73 -2.83 -3.80
CA PHE A 124 1.69 -3.92 -3.52
C PHE A 124 1.05 -5.26 -3.19
N PHE A 125 -0.27 -5.28 -2.94
CA PHE A 125 -0.94 -6.45 -2.40
C PHE A 125 -2.22 -6.76 -3.17
N ALA A 126 -2.39 -8.03 -3.55
CA ALA A 126 -3.65 -8.61 -3.95
C ALA A 126 -4.24 -9.42 -2.79
N THR A 127 -5.56 -9.60 -2.75
CA THR A 127 -6.24 -10.35 -1.68
C THR A 127 -7.17 -11.39 -2.29
N ILE A 128 -7.05 -12.60 -1.80
CA ILE A 128 -7.96 -13.71 -2.10
C ILE A 128 -8.91 -13.83 -0.90
N PRO A 129 -10.22 -13.66 -1.08
CA PRO A 129 -11.20 -13.88 -0.01
C PRO A 129 -11.17 -15.33 0.48
N SER A 130 -11.36 -15.53 1.76
CA SER A 130 -11.32 -16.85 2.40
C SER A 130 -12.07 -16.80 3.71
N ASP A 131 -12.93 -17.80 3.96
CA ASP A 131 -13.67 -17.94 5.23
C ASP A 131 -12.77 -18.41 6.36
N ASN A 132 -11.69 -19.14 6.03
CA ASN A 132 -10.66 -19.55 6.97
C ASN A 132 -9.26 -19.27 6.43
N PRO A 133 -8.81 -17.98 6.50
CA PRO A 133 -7.52 -17.57 5.94
C PRO A 133 -6.32 -18.30 6.53
N LYS A 134 -6.42 -18.69 7.81
CA LYS A 134 -5.36 -19.42 8.48
C LYS A 134 -5.20 -20.83 7.93
N ALA A 135 -6.30 -21.57 7.78
CA ALA A 135 -6.27 -22.92 7.19
C ALA A 135 -5.70 -22.90 5.77
N LEU A 136 -6.14 -21.93 4.96
CA LEU A 136 -5.61 -21.77 3.60
C LEU A 136 -4.12 -21.43 3.59
N ALA A 137 -3.68 -20.51 4.44
CA ALA A 137 -2.26 -20.17 4.55
C ALA A 137 -1.41 -21.36 5.03
N ASP A 138 -1.91 -22.13 5.99
CA ASP A 138 -1.20 -23.32 6.51
C ASP A 138 -1.16 -24.45 5.46
N GLU A 139 -2.21 -24.61 4.64
CA GLU A 139 -2.20 -25.55 3.52
C GLU A 139 -1.16 -25.16 2.46
N LEU A 140 -1.12 -23.89 2.08
CA LEU A 140 -0.16 -23.37 1.09
C LEU A 140 1.30 -23.47 1.56
N LYS A 141 1.55 -23.36 2.87
CA LYS A 141 2.90 -23.56 3.43
C LYS A 141 3.49 -24.95 3.15
N LYS A 142 2.65 -25.97 3.05
CA LYS A 142 3.09 -27.33 2.70
C LYS A 142 3.74 -27.40 1.32
N GLU A 143 3.39 -26.46 0.46
CA GLU A 143 3.93 -26.29 -0.89
C GLU A 143 4.96 -25.15 -0.99
N ASN A 144 5.48 -24.66 0.13
CA ASN A 144 6.40 -23.53 0.20
C ASN A 144 5.81 -22.22 -0.38
N VAL A 145 4.49 -22.02 -0.25
CA VAL A 145 3.81 -20.76 -0.55
C VAL A 145 3.44 -20.07 0.76
N PHE A 146 4.03 -18.92 1.01
CA PHE A 146 3.85 -18.18 2.26
C PHE A 146 3.01 -16.94 2.01
N LEU A 147 1.71 -17.03 2.32
CA LEU A 147 0.77 -15.93 2.25
C LEU A 147 0.42 -15.43 3.65
N ILE A 148 0.00 -14.18 3.75
CA ILE A 148 -0.34 -13.56 5.04
C ILE A 148 -1.84 -13.65 5.25
N PRO A 149 -2.33 -14.42 6.26
CA PRO A 149 -3.74 -14.38 6.62
C PRO A 149 -4.11 -13.02 7.18
N VAL A 150 -5.19 -12.45 6.68
CA VAL A 150 -5.79 -11.19 7.12
C VAL A 150 -7.27 -11.41 7.39
N SER A 151 -7.95 -10.45 8.00
CA SER A 151 -9.41 -10.55 8.17
C SER A 151 -10.09 -10.69 6.80
N GLY A 152 -10.83 -11.78 6.62
CA GLY A 152 -11.59 -12.07 5.40
C GLY A 152 -10.80 -12.62 4.22
N GLY A 153 -9.50 -12.98 4.37
CA GLY A 153 -8.75 -13.55 3.26
C GLY A 153 -7.27 -13.77 3.48
N VAL A 154 -6.57 -14.10 2.40
CA VAL A 154 -5.11 -14.16 2.38
C VAL A 154 -4.54 -13.09 1.45
N ARG A 155 -3.48 -12.45 1.91
CA ARG A 155 -2.82 -11.34 1.21
C ARG A 155 -1.56 -11.81 0.49
N ILE A 156 -1.46 -11.48 -0.78
CA ILE A 156 -0.35 -11.79 -1.67
C ILE A 156 0.47 -10.51 -1.89
N ALA A 157 1.76 -10.53 -1.58
CA ALA A 157 2.66 -9.42 -1.82
C ALA A 157 3.20 -9.49 -3.27
N VAL A 158 2.42 -9.06 -4.25
CA VAL A 158 2.79 -9.09 -5.68
C VAL A 158 4.08 -8.31 -5.96
N CYS A 159 4.41 -7.33 -5.12
CA CYS A 159 5.65 -6.57 -5.23
C CYS A 159 6.91 -7.40 -4.93
N SER A 160 6.81 -8.45 -4.11
CA SER A 160 7.96 -9.24 -3.65
C SER A 160 8.14 -10.56 -4.38
N ILE A 161 7.15 -11.00 -5.16
CA ILE A 161 7.19 -12.29 -5.86
C ILE A 161 7.78 -12.09 -7.27
N PRO A 162 8.87 -12.78 -7.63
CA PRO A 162 9.39 -12.74 -8.98
C PRO A 162 8.38 -13.25 -10.01
N LYS A 163 8.39 -12.72 -11.23
CA LYS A 163 7.46 -13.10 -12.32
C LYS A 163 7.37 -14.61 -12.52
N ARG A 164 8.51 -15.31 -12.49
CA ARG A 164 8.57 -16.79 -12.62
C ARG A 164 7.85 -17.55 -11.51
N GLN A 165 7.63 -16.94 -10.34
CA GLN A 165 6.95 -17.57 -9.19
C GLN A 165 5.49 -17.16 -9.10
N ILE A 166 5.10 -16.04 -9.73
CA ILE A 166 3.71 -15.61 -9.79
C ILE A 166 2.94 -16.43 -10.83
N THR A 167 3.60 -16.81 -11.92
CA THR A 167 3.04 -17.73 -12.93
C THR A 167 2.71 -19.06 -12.27
N GLY A 168 1.47 -19.51 -12.42
CA GLY A 168 0.94 -20.73 -11.80
C GLY A 168 0.53 -20.59 -10.34
N LEU A 169 0.76 -19.43 -9.71
CA LEU A 169 0.38 -19.22 -8.30
C LEU A 169 -1.14 -19.26 -8.10
N ALA A 170 -1.90 -18.73 -9.05
CA ALA A 170 -3.36 -18.74 -8.98
C ALA A 170 -3.91 -20.18 -8.91
N GLN A 171 -3.37 -21.11 -9.71
CA GLN A 171 -3.77 -22.51 -9.71
C GLN A 171 -3.47 -23.18 -8.37
N ARG A 172 -2.29 -22.93 -7.82
CA ARG A 172 -1.89 -23.48 -6.51
C ARG A 172 -2.80 -23.00 -5.37
N ILE A 173 -3.20 -21.72 -5.40
CA ILE A 173 -4.14 -21.17 -4.42
C ILE A 173 -5.51 -21.81 -4.59
N TYR A 174 -6.00 -21.93 -5.82
CA TYR A 174 -7.28 -22.55 -6.14
C TYR A 174 -7.35 -24.01 -5.65
N ASP A 175 -6.31 -24.79 -5.90
CA ASP A 175 -6.22 -26.18 -5.46
C ASP A 175 -6.13 -26.29 -3.93
N ALA A 176 -5.42 -25.38 -3.27
CA ALA A 176 -5.38 -25.32 -1.83
C ALA A 176 -6.74 -24.96 -1.22
N MET A 177 -7.49 -24.02 -1.82
CA MET A 177 -8.85 -23.69 -1.39
C MET A 177 -9.79 -24.88 -1.49
N LYS A 178 -9.69 -25.68 -2.56
CA LYS A 178 -10.44 -26.94 -2.68
C LYS A 178 -10.08 -27.94 -1.58
N ARG A 179 -8.78 -28.10 -1.29
CA ARG A 179 -8.34 -29.03 -0.25
C ARG A 179 -8.82 -28.66 1.16
N VAL A 180 -9.03 -27.38 1.40
CA VAL A 180 -9.56 -26.90 2.70
C VAL A 180 -11.08 -26.66 2.68
N GLY A 181 -11.80 -27.05 1.62
CA GLY A 181 -13.25 -27.01 1.52
C GLY A 181 -13.84 -25.61 1.38
N GLN A 182 -13.13 -24.70 0.71
CA GLN A 182 -13.58 -23.31 0.48
C GLN A 182 -13.99 -23.04 -0.99
N LEU A 183 -13.96 -24.05 -1.82
CA LEU A 183 -14.45 -24.05 -3.21
C LEU A 183 -15.18 -25.37 -3.51
#